data_5c916f787088ad6d003b9e92f4afab5b
#
_entry.id   5c916f787088ad6d003b9e92f4afab5b
#
_cell.length_a   1.000
_cell.length_b   1.000
_cell.length_c   1.000
_cell.angle_alpha   90.00
_cell.angle_beta   90.00
_cell.angle_gamma   90.00
#
_symmetry.space_group_name_H-M   'P 1'
#
loop_
_entity.id
_entity.type
_entity.pdbx_description
1 polymer ?
#
loop_
_entity_poly.entity_id
_entity_poly.type
_entity_poly.pdbx_seq_one_letter_code
_entity_poly.pdbx_strand_id
1 'polypeptide(L)'
;MSQTEIEIATQPDCWQQAMALARQPDGPAAASLPRPGERVAVVGCGTSWFIAQAYAALRESGGHGETDAFPASEMPAGRAYDRVVALTRSGTTTEVLELLRRLRGHTPTTAVTAVPQSPVTGPADAMVLLDFADETSVIQTRFATTELVLLRAHLGEDLGHLPRQGHSALDEPLPAGVLEAEQFTFLGQGWAYGIAQEAALKMREAAGAWTEAYPVMEYRHGPISVTGPGRVAWWFGDPAALPSGLADDIARTGGQLVALGRDPLSGLVVVHRLAAALASARGMDPDNPRHLTRSVILA
;
A
#
# COMPACT_ATOMS: atom_id res chain seq x y z
N MET A 1 -20.04 12.82 -5.56
CA MET A 1 -18.86 11.93 -5.59
C MET A 1 -17.66 12.79 -5.26
N SER A 2 -16.92 12.50 -4.23
CA SER A 2 -15.69 13.20 -3.86
C SER A 2 -14.57 12.90 -4.84
N GLN A 3 -13.49 13.68 -4.84
CA GLN A 3 -12.31 13.40 -5.66
C GLN A 3 -11.69 12.05 -5.27
N THR A 4 -11.63 11.77 -3.98
CA THR A 4 -11.17 10.47 -3.44
C THR A 4 -11.97 9.29 -4.02
N GLU A 5 -13.30 9.37 -4.09
CA GLU A 5 -14.15 8.32 -4.69
C GLU A 5 -13.88 8.14 -6.20
N ILE A 6 -13.63 9.24 -6.95
CA ILE A 6 -13.25 9.17 -8.37
C ILE A 6 -11.90 8.46 -8.53
N GLU A 7 -10.94 8.78 -7.69
CA GLU A 7 -9.60 8.18 -7.71
C GLU A 7 -9.65 6.70 -7.31
N ILE A 8 -10.47 6.32 -6.34
CA ILE A 8 -10.75 4.92 -6.00
C ILE A 8 -11.31 4.16 -7.20
N ALA A 9 -12.27 4.75 -7.93
CA ALA A 9 -12.95 4.10 -9.05
C ALA A 9 -12.02 3.83 -10.24
N THR A 10 -10.95 4.58 -10.40
CA THR A 10 -10.02 4.46 -11.54
C THR A 10 -8.83 3.53 -11.29
N GLN A 11 -8.71 2.93 -10.10
CA GLN A 11 -7.60 2.03 -9.76
C GLN A 11 -7.40 0.89 -10.77
N PRO A 12 -8.44 0.12 -11.17
CA PRO A 12 -8.26 -1.01 -12.08
C PRO A 12 -7.70 -0.60 -13.45
N ASP A 13 -8.06 0.59 -13.95
CA ASP A 13 -7.56 1.11 -15.23
C ASP A 13 -6.08 1.54 -15.12
N CYS A 14 -5.69 2.14 -14.01
CA CYS A 14 -4.29 2.45 -13.72
C CYS A 14 -3.45 1.17 -13.58
N TRP A 15 -4.00 0.10 -13.01
CA TRP A 15 -3.30 -1.19 -12.93
C TRP A 15 -2.99 -1.79 -14.29
N GLN A 16 -3.92 -1.69 -15.25
CA GLN A 16 -3.67 -2.14 -16.64
C GLN A 16 -2.50 -1.39 -17.27
N GLN A 17 -2.45 -0.07 -17.09
CA GLN A 17 -1.35 0.76 -17.60
C GLN A 17 -0.01 0.42 -16.91
N ALA A 18 0.00 0.19 -15.60
CA ALA A 18 1.20 -0.21 -14.86
C ALA A 18 1.75 -1.57 -15.33
N MET A 19 0.87 -2.56 -15.56
CA MET A 19 1.28 -3.85 -16.12
C MET A 19 1.86 -3.71 -17.53
N ALA A 20 1.28 -2.84 -18.36
CA ALA A 20 1.78 -2.58 -19.70
C ALA A 20 3.17 -1.89 -19.64
N LEU A 21 3.35 -0.93 -18.74
CA LEU A 21 4.63 -0.25 -18.51
C LEU A 21 5.72 -1.22 -18.04
N ALA A 22 5.41 -2.12 -17.09
CA ALA A 22 6.36 -3.10 -16.57
C ALA A 22 6.84 -4.11 -17.61
N ARG A 23 6.02 -4.40 -18.64
CA ARG A 23 6.32 -5.36 -19.71
C ARG A 23 7.10 -4.78 -20.88
N GLN A 24 7.40 -3.49 -20.89
CA GLN A 24 8.22 -2.88 -21.94
C GLN A 24 9.69 -3.30 -21.79
N PRO A 25 10.29 -4.06 -22.75
CA PRO A 25 11.62 -4.63 -22.57
C PRO A 25 12.72 -3.60 -22.38
N ASP A 26 12.62 -2.45 -23.07
CA ASP A 26 13.56 -1.34 -23.00
C ASP A 26 12.95 -0.11 -22.30
N GLY A 27 11.88 -0.35 -21.51
CA GLY A 27 11.17 0.71 -20.82
C GLY A 27 11.86 1.16 -19.52
N PRO A 28 11.41 2.27 -18.94
CA PRO A 28 12.01 2.82 -17.74
C PRO A 28 11.95 1.85 -16.54
N ALA A 29 10.94 1.00 -16.45
CA ALA A 29 10.84 -0.01 -15.41
C ALA A 29 11.97 -1.06 -15.56
N ALA A 30 12.15 -1.63 -16.74
CA ALA A 30 13.19 -2.63 -17.00
C ALA A 30 14.60 -2.05 -16.82
N ALA A 31 14.81 -0.78 -17.17
CA ALA A 31 16.10 -0.12 -17.08
C ALA A 31 16.48 0.27 -15.64
N SER A 32 15.48 0.56 -14.76
CA SER A 32 15.73 1.28 -13.51
C SER A 32 15.33 0.52 -12.25
N LEU A 33 14.40 -0.44 -12.33
CA LEU A 33 13.99 -1.26 -11.18
C LEU A 33 15.03 -2.34 -10.86
N PRO A 34 15.01 -2.90 -9.64
CA PRO A 34 16.00 -3.86 -9.18
C PRO A 34 16.08 -5.12 -10.02
N ARG A 35 17.28 -5.60 -10.26
CA ARG A 35 17.55 -6.87 -10.95
C ARG A 35 17.49 -8.05 -9.98
N PRO A 36 17.26 -9.26 -10.47
CA PRO A 36 17.41 -10.46 -9.66
C PRO A 36 18.80 -10.56 -9.02
N GLY A 37 18.86 -10.91 -7.73
CA GLY A 37 20.08 -11.05 -6.96
C GLY A 37 20.61 -9.75 -6.34
N GLU A 38 20.16 -8.57 -6.75
CA GLU A 38 20.54 -7.31 -6.09
C GLU A 38 20.02 -7.28 -4.65
N ARG A 39 20.87 -6.78 -3.74
CA ARG A 39 20.48 -6.41 -2.38
C ARG A 39 19.88 -4.99 -2.41
N VAL A 40 18.63 -4.87 -2.01
CA VAL A 40 17.84 -3.66 -2.24
C VAL A 40 17.28 -3.09 -0.94
N ALA A 41 17.32 -1.76 -0.78
CA ALA A 41 16.46 -1.08 0.16
C ALA A 41 15.31 -0.40 -0.59
N VAL A 42 14.08 -0.56 -0.09
CA VAL A 42 12.90 0.14 -0.59
C VAL A 42 12.45 1.12 0.47
N VAL A 43 12.32 2.39 0.12
CA VAL A 43 12.05 3.44 1.09
C VAL A 43 10.82 4.25 0.70
N GLY A 44 10.09 4.73 1.70
CA GLY A 44 8.93 5.59 1.52
C GLY A 44 8.50 6.21 2.83
N CYS A 45 7.43 6.99 2.81
CA CYS A 45 6.81 7.55 4.02
C CYS A 45 5.31 7.23 4.01
N GLY A 46 4.73 6.91 5.18
CA GLY A 46 3.32 6.55 5.31
C GLY A 46 2.92 5.40 4.39
N THR A 47 1.94 5.64 3.52
CA THR A 47 1.48 4.72 2.47
C THR A 47 2.63 4.08 1.70
N SER A 48 3.54 4.89 1.17
CA SER A 48 4.67 4.39 0.38
C SER A 48 5.60 3.47 1.18
N TRP A 49 5.73 3.64 2.50
CA TRP A 49 6.46 2.69 3.33
C TRP A 49 5.74 1.35 3.46
N PHE A 50 4.42 1.34 3.59
CA PHE A 50 3.66 0.09 3.66
C PHE A 50 3.68 -0.68 2.33
N ILE A 51 3.64 0.05 1.21
CA ILE A 51 3.87 -0.53 -0.12
C ILE A 51 5.30 -1.07 -0.27
N ALA A 52 6.30 -0.37 0.27
CA ALA A 52 7.69 -0.84 0.31
C ALA A 52 7.82 -2.17 1.08
N GLN A 53 7.12 -2.32 2.22
CA GLN A 53 7.09 -3.59 2.98
C GLN A 53 6.45 -4.72 2.18
N ALA A 54 5.33 -4.45 1.50
CA ALA A 54 4.68 -5.44 0.64
C ALA A 54 5.63 -5.89 -0.48
N TYR A 55 6.28 -4.96 -1.17
CA TYR A 55 7.22 -5.26 -2.24
C TYR A 55 8.46 -6.03 -1.75
N ALA A 56 9.03 -5.63 -0.62
CA ALA A 56 10.18 -6.32 -0.03
C ALA A 56 9.85 -7.81 0.25
N ALA A 57 8.70 -8.07 0.87
CA ALA A 57 8.26 -9.44 1.14
C ALA A 57 8.01 -10.25 -0.14
N LEU A 58 7.43 -9.64 -1.18
CA LEU A 58 7.24 -10.27 -2.49
C LEU A 58 8.58 -10.61 -3.15
N ARG A 59 9.50 -9.66 -3.15
CA ARG A 59 10.80 -9.83 -3.81
C ARG A 59 11.63 -10.94 -3.15
N GLU A 60 11.65 -11.00 -1.83
CA GLU A 60 12.36 -12.06 -1.09
C GLU A 60 11.69 -13.43 -1.25
N SER A 61 10.37 -13.51 -1.09
CA SER A 61 9.64 -14.77 -1.27
C SER A 61 9.71 -15.32 -2.69
N GLY A 62 9.85 -14.44 -3.68
CA GLY A 62 10.11 -14.78 -5.08
C GLY A 62 11.56 -15.16 -5.40
N GLY A 63 12.49 -15.08 -4.43
CA GLY A 63 13.91 -15.38 -4.63
C GLY A 63 14.68 -14.34 -5.45
N HIS A 64 14.18 -13.09 -5.53
CA HIS A 64 14.81 -12.03 -6.31
C HIS A 64 15.95 -11.30 -5.58
N GLY A 65 16.27 -11.65 -4.34
CA GLY A 65 17.37 -11.11 -3.54
C GLY A 65 16.91 -10.43 -2.24
N GLU A 66 17.85 -10.24 -1.31
CA GLU A 66 17.62 -9.56 -0.02
C GLU A 66 17.00 -8.18 -0.23
N THR A 67 15.94 -7.89 0.51
CA THR A 67 15.22 -6.63 0.35
C THR A 67 14.70 -6.12 1.68
N ASP A 68 15.24 -4.99 2.13
CA ASP A 68 14.78 -4.29 3.33
C ASP A 68 13.80 -3.17 2.96
N ALA A 69 12.80 -2.93 3.81
CA ALA A 69 11.88 -1.81 3.68
C ALA A 69 12.00 -0.85 4.88
N PHE A 70 12.19 0.46 4.62
CA PHE A 70 12.32 1.46 5.68
C PHE A 70 11.41 2.68 5.45
N PRO A 71 10.95 3.33 6.54
CA PRO A 71 10.65 4.76 6.43
C PRO A 71 11.91 5.49 5.96
N ALA A 72 11.77 6.48 5.09
CA ALA A 72 12.93 7.17 4.52
C ALA A 72 13.84 7.81 5.60
N SER A 73 13.25 8.26 6.71
CA SER A 73 13.96 8.81 7.87
C SER A 73 14.76 7.78 8.68
N GLU A 74 14.39 6.48 8.59
CA GLU A 74 14.91 5.41 9.45
C GLU A 74 15.87 4.46 8.72
N MET A 75 16.21 4.73 7.45
CA MET A 75 17.16 3.89 6.72
C MET A 75 18.57 3.98 7.34
N PRO A 76 19.15 2.85 7.78
CA PRO A 76 20.46 2.83 8.43
C PRO A 76 21.60 3.26 7.49
N ALA A 77 22.42 4.23 7.91
CA ALA A 77 23.51 4.77 7.12
C ALA A 77 24.66 3.77 6.85
N GLY A 78 24.81 2.73 7.69
CA GLY A 78 25.93 1.79 7.62
C GLY A 78 25.67 0.52 6.83
N ARG A 79 24.50 0.36 6.20
CA ARG A 79 24.18 -0.83 5.39
C ARG A 79 24.50 -0.59 3.92
N ALA A 80 25.15 -1.56 3.28
CA ALA A 80 25.41 -1.54 1.86
C ALA A 80 24.27 -2.16 1.08
N TYR A 81 23.80 -1.48 0.04
CA TYR A 81 22.82 -1.95 -0.92
C TYR A 81 23.33 -1.73 -2.34
N ASP A 82 22.94 -2.61 -3.25
CA ASP A 82 23.23 -2.47 -4.67
C ASP A 82 22.36 -1.38 -5.30
N ARG A 83 21.15 -1.18 -4.71
CA ARG A 83 20.18 -0.18 -5.16
C ARG A 83 19.23 0.25 -4.03
N VAL A 84 18.80 1.50 -4.09
CA VAL A 84 17.70 2.02 -3.27
C VAL A 84 16.54 2.43 -4.18
N VAL A 85 15.34 1.93 -3.90
CA VAL A 85 14.11 2.33 -4.58
C VAL A 85 13.30 3.23 -3.65
N ALA A 86 13.06 4.46 -4.07
CA ALA A 86 12.25 5.42 -3.32
C ALA A 86 10.83 5.49 -3.92
N LEU A 87 9.84 5.16 -3.12
CA LEU A 87 8.42 5.26 -3.46
C LEU A 87 7.91 6.63 -2.96
N THR A 88 7.44 7.48 -3.86
CA THR A 88 7.03 8.85 -3.50
C THR A 88 6.08 9.46 -4.52
N ARG A 89 4.76 9.47 -4.25
CA ARG A 89 3.75 10.01 -5.17
C ARG A 89 4.08 11.43 -5.64
N SER A 90 4.28 12.34 -4.70
CA SER A 90 4.48 13.77 -4.97
C SER A 90 5.89 14.12 -5.41
N GLY A 91 6.88 13.29 -5.08
CA GLY A 91 8.29 13.61 -5.28
C GLY A 91 8.81 14.82 -4.48
N THR A 92 8.07 15.25 -3.43
CA THR A 92 8.37 16.45 -2.64
C THR A 92 8.61 16.17 -1.15
N THR A 93 8.40 14.94 -0.68
CA THR A 93 8.56 14.56 0.73
C THR A 93 10.00 14.79 1.19
N THR A 94 10.18 15.62 2.22
CA THR A 94 11.50 16.07 2.69
C THR A 94 12.43 14.91 3.03
N GLU A 95 11.96 13.94 3.81
CA GLU A 95 12.76 12.79 4.26
C GLU A 95 13.27 11.95 3.08
N VAL A 96 12.47 11.78 2.03
CA VAL A 96 12.87 11.07 0.80
C VAL A 96 13.95 11.86 0.06
N LEU A 97 13.75 13.16 -0.11
CA LEU A 97 14.70 14.02 -0.81
C LEU A 97 16.05 14.08 -0.09
N GLU A 98 16.05 14.19 1.23
CA GLU A 98 17.26 14.20 2.06
C GLU A 98 18.00 12.88 1.99
N LEU A 99 17.29 11.75 2.06
CA LEU A 99 17.88 10.43 1.93
C LEU A 99 18.56 10.27 0.56
N LEU A 100 17.85 10.59 -0.53
CA LEU A 100 18.41 10.47 -1.89
C LEU A 100 19.65 11.36 -2.10
N ARG A 101 19.65 12.59 -1.53
CA ARG A 101 20.85 13.45 -1.57
C ARG A 101 22.04 12.84 -0.84
N ARG A 102 21.80 12.16 0.31
CA ARG A 102 22.89 11.46 1.04
C ARG A 102 23.44 10.27 0.28
N LEU A 103 22.59 9.57 -0.49
CA LEU A 103 22.98 8.39 -1.26
C LEU A 103 23.67 8.72 -2.59
N ARG A 104 23.52 9.94 -3.07
CA ARG A 104 24.02 10.35 -4.39
C ARG A 104 25.51 10.09 -4.55
N GLY A 105 25.87 9.39 -5.63
CA GLY A 105 27.26 9.02 -5.94
C GLY A 105 27.82 7.85 -5.11
N HIS A 106 27.01 7.26 -4.21
CA HIS A 106 27.41 6.13 -3.38
C HIS A 106 26.60 4.86 -3.68
N THR A 107 25.28 4.99 -3.83
CA THR A 107 24.38 3.88 -4.09
C THR A 107 23.41 4.28 -5.20
N PRO A 108 23.25 3.48 -6.26
CA PRO A 108 22.28 3.73 -7.32
C PRO A 108 20.86 3.88 -6.75
N THR A 109 20.15 4.90 -7.18
CA THR A 109 18.80 5.23 -6.70
C THR A 109 17.78 5.27 -7.82
N THR A 110 16.59 4.74 -7.57
CA THR A 110 15.44 4.83 -8.48
C THR A 110 14.26 5.42 -7.73
N ALA A 111 13.65 6.47 -8.23
CA ALA A 111 12.40 7.00 -7.69
C ALA A 111 11.21 6.52 -8.52
N VAL A 112 10.16 6.01 -7.86
CA VAL A 112 8.83 5.79 -8.46
C VAL A 112 7.94 6.94 -8.02
N THR A 113 7.42 7.71 -8.97
CA THR A 113 6.65 8.94 -8.67
C THR A 113 5.52 9.16 -9.68
N ALA A 114 4.51 9.95 -9.31
CA ALA A 114 3.44 10.37 -10.21
C ALA A 114 3.71 11.74 -10.87
N VAL A 115 4.66 12.54 -10.35
CA VAL A 115 4.83 13.93 -10.78
C VAL A 115 6.14 14.08 -11.56
N PRO A 116 6.08 14.33 -12.88
CA PRO A 116 7.24 14.28 -13.77
C PRO A 116 8.29 15.37 -13.49
N GLN A 117 7.87 16.53 -12.99
CA GLN A 117 8.75 17.68 -12.73
C GLN A 117 8.90 17.98 -11.23
N SER A 118 8.83 16.93 -10.42
CA SER A 118 8.95 17.07 -8.96
C SER A 118 10.42 17.18 -8.50
N PRO A 119 10.68 17.73 -7.32
CA PRO A 119 12.02 17.87 -6.75
C PRO A 119 12.82 16.57 -6.67
N VAL A 120 12.18 15.39 -6.64
CA VAL A 120 12.86 14.09 -6.60
C VAL A 120 13.71 13.81 -7.84
N THR A 121 13.41 14.45 -8.97
CA THR A 121 14.17 14.32 -10.21
C THR A 121 15.64 14.76 -10.09
N GLY A 122 15.93 15.66 -9.15
CA GLY A 122 17.29 16.16 -8.94
C GLY A 122 18.22 15.18 -8.22
N PRO A 123 17.83 14.60 -7.08
CA PRO A 123 18.67 13.67 -6.33
C PRO A 123 18.60 12.21 -6.78
N ALA A 124 17.55 11.75 -7.44
CA ALA A 124 17.43 10.37 -7.94
C ALA A 124 18.27 10.16 -9.21
N ASP A 125 18.92 8.99 -9.35
CA ASP A 125 19.71 8.64 -10.54
C ASP A 125 18.81 8.17 -11.70
N ALA A 126 17.66 7.54 -11.37
CA ALA A 126 16.68 7.09 -12.35
C ALA A 126 15.25 7.28 -11.83
N MET A 127 14.30 7.30 -12.76
CA MET A 127 12.88 7.46 -12.43
C MET A 127 11.99 6.49 -13.19
N VAL A 128 10.94 6.02 -12.52
CA VAL A 128 9.79 5.40 -13.15
C VAL A 128 8.57 6.27 -12.86
N LEU A 129 7.98 6.78 -13.93
CA LEU A 129 6.87 7.73 -13.86
C LEU A 129 5.52 7.02 -14.02
N LEU A 130 4.60 7.29 -13.09
CA LEU A 130 3.22 6.82 -13.07
C LEU A 130 2.25 8.01 -13.06
N ASP A 131 2.44 8.96 -13.99
CA ASP A 131 1.65 10.20 -14.07
C ASP A 131 0.15 9.95 -14.29
N PHE A 132 -0.19 8.87 -14.99
CA PHE A 132 -1.57 8.42 -15.16
C PHE A 132 -2.26 8.01 -13.85
N ALA A 133 -1.49 7.77 -12.79
CA ALA A 133 -1.99 7.42 -11.45
C ALA A 133 -1.85 8.56 -10.45
N ASP A 134 -1.49 9.79 -10.88
CA ASP A 134 -1.44 10.92 -9.95
C ASP A 134 -2.81 11.22 -9.35
N GLU A 135 -2.80 11.76 -8.14
CA GLU A 135 -4.00 12.01 -7.34
C GLU A 135 -4.05 13.47 -6.90
N THR A 136 -5.25 14.04 -6.99
CA THR A 136 -5.54 15.37 -6.43
C THR A 136 -5.79 15.29 -4.93
N SER A 137 -6.41 14.20 -4.47
CA SER A 137 -6.68 13.95 -3.05
C SER A 137 -5.41 13.90 -2.22
N VAL A 138 -5.52 14.31 -0.97
CA VAL A 138 -4.45 14.14 0.03
C VAL A 138 -4.21 12.66 0.30
N ILE A 139 -5.30 11.90 0.49
CA ILE A 139 -5.28 10.46 0.75
C ILE A 139 -4.85 9.72 -0.52
N GLN A 140 -3.83 8.90 -0.41
CA GLN A 140 -3.37 8.07 -1.52
C GLN A 140 -4.24 6.82 -1.64
N THR A 141 -4.73 6.54 -2.84
CA THR A 141 -5.48 5.32 -3.16
C THR A 141 -4.93 4.65 -4.41
N ARG A 142 -5.13 5.26 -5.59
CA ARG A 142 -4.75 4.65 -6.87
C ARG A 142 -3.25 4.65 -7.13
N PHE A 143 -2.50 5.67 -6.69
CA PHE A 143 -1.05 5.66 -6.88
C PHE A 143 -0.42 4.50 -6.12
N ALA A 144 -0.76 4.32 -4.85
CA ALA A 144 -0.21 3.28 -3.99
C ALA A 144 -0.44 1.87 -4.56
N THR A 145 -1.68 1.56 -4.98
CA THR A 145 -1.99 0.26 -5.57
C THR A 145 -1.35 0.08 -6.94
N THR A 146 -1.26 1.15 -7.73
CA THR A 146 -0.66 1.14 -9.07
C THR A 146 0.86 0.92 -9.02
N GLU A 147 1.56 1.58 -8.09
CA GLU A 147 3.01 1.34 -7.92
C GLU A 147 3.29 -0.10 -7.49
N LEU A 148 2.46 -0.71 -6.61
CA LEU A 148 2.64 -2.10 -6.24
C LEU A 148 2.33 -3.05 -7.41
N VAL A 149 1.33 -2.76 -8.23
CA VAL A 149 1.06 -3.54 -9.45
C VAL A 149 2.23 -3.46 -10.44
N LEU A 150 2.82 -2.28 -10.65
CA LEU A 150 4.04 -2.13 -11.44
C LEU A 150 5.15 -3.04 -10.93
N LEU A 151 5.40 -2.99 -9.62
CA LEU A 151 6.48 -3.74 -8.97
C LEU A 151 6.24 -5.25 -9.03
N ARG A 152 5.01 -5.72 -8.80
CA ARG A 152 4.61 -7.13 -8.95
C ARG A 152 4.77 -7.63 -10.39
N ALA A 153 4.32 -6.84 -11.36
CA ALA A 153 4.47 -7.18 -12.77
C ALA A 153 5.95 -7.23 -13.20
N HIS A 154 6.79 -6.35 -12.65
CA HIS A 154 8.23 -6.37 -12.86
C HIS A 154 8.91 -7.63 -12.28
N LEU A 155 8.40 -8.18 -11.17
CA LEU A 155 8.83 -9.48 -10.63
C LEU A 155 8.36 -10.68 -11.47
N GLY A 156 7.55 -10.45 -12.51
CA GLY A 156 7.07 -11.51 -13.41
C GLY A 156 5.78 -12.19 -12.94
N GLU A 157 5.05 -11.62 -11.97
CA GLU A 157 3.76 -12.18 -11.56
C GLU A 157 2.71 -12.08 -12.69
N ASP A 158 1.88 -13.12 -12.82
CA ASP A 158 0.68 -13.07 -13.68
C ASP A 158 -0.47 -12.34 -12.99
N LEU A 159 -0.65 -11.09 -13.35
CA LEU A 159 -1.67 -10.19 -12.81
C LEU A 159 -2.87 -9.99 -13.73
N GLY A 160 -3.03 -10.82 -14.77
CA GLY A 160 -4.11 -10.67 -15.76
C GLY A 160 -5.53 -10.69 -15.17
N HIS A 161 -5.70 -11.30 -14.00
CA HIS A 161 -6.96 -11.35 -13.27
C HIS A 161 -7.30 -10.08 -12.46
N LEU A 162 -6.27 -9.30 -12.10
CA LEU A 162 -6.37 -8.25 -11.09
C LEU A 162 -7.31 -7.07 -11.48
N PRO A 163 -7.29 -6.53 -12.72
CA PRO A 163 -8.22 -5.47 -13.09
C PRO A 163 -9.69 -5.89 -12.98
N ARG A 164 -10.01 -7.13 -13.38
CA ARG A 164 -11.38 -7.66 -13.24
C ARG A 164 -11.80 -7.77 -11.78
N GLN A 165 -10.92 -8.25 -10.90
CA GLN A 165 -11.19 -8.29 -9.47
C GLN A 165 -11.33 -6.88 -8.87
N GLY A 166 -10.55 -5.92 -9.37
CA GLY A 166 -10.66 -4.51 -8.98
C GLY A 166 -12.03 -3.91 -9.34
N HIS A 167 -12.50 -4.11 -10.57
CA HIS A 167 -13.84 -3.67 -10.98
C HIS A 167 -14.94 -4.33 -10.13
N SER A 168 -14.86 -5.66 -9.92
CA SER A 168 -15.78 -6.36 -9.02
C SER A 168 -15.78 -5.76 -7.61
N ALA A 169 -14.60 -5.40 -7.07
CA ALA A 169 -14.47 -4.75 -5.77
C ALA A 169 -15.10 -3.34 -5.71
N LEU A 170 -15.23 -2.66 -6.85
CA LEU A 170 -15.92 -1.36 -6.94
C LEU A 170 -17.44 -1.50 -6.92
N ASP A 171 -17.97 -2.57 -7.50
CA ASP A 171 -19.41 -2.74 -7.72
C ASP A 171 -20.11 -3.51 -6.58
N GLU A 172 -19.39 -4.39 -5.88
CA GLU A 172 -19.95 -5.21 -4.82
C GLU A 172 -20.38 -4.38 -3.60
N PRO A 173 -21.46 -4.77 -2.90
CA PRO A 173 -21.84 -4.14 -1.64
C PRO A 173 -20.74 -4.31 -0.60
N LEU A 174 -20.60 -3.33 0.28
CA LEU A 174 -19.71 -3.47 1.45
C LEU A 174 -20.21 -4.62 2.33
N PRO A 175 -19.30 -5.32 3.02
CA PRO A 175 -19.72 -6.38 3.96
C PRO A 175 -20.73 -5.84 4.99
N ALA A 176 -21.72 -6.65 5.35
CA ALA A 176 -22.72 -6.24 6.32
C ALA A 176 -22.09 -5.90 7.67
N GLY A 177 -22.58 -4.87 8.36
CA GLY A 177 -22.17 -4.48 9.70
C GLY A 177 -20.85 -3.70 9.79
N VAL A 178 -20.11 -3.50 8.68
CA VAL A 178 -18.82 -2.77 8.74
C VAL A 178 -18.98 -1.25 8.87
N LEU A 179 -20.10 -0.68 8.45
CA LEU A 179 -20.36 0.75 8.59
C LEU A 179 -20.68 1.16 10.04
N GLU A 180 -21.20 0.22 10.81
CA GLU A 180 -21.55 0.38 12.22
C GLU A 180 -20.40 0.02 13.17
N ALA A 181 -19.30 -0.50 12.63
CA ALA A 181 -18.17 -0.94 13.44
C ALA A 181 -17.40 0.23 14.05
N GLU A 182 -17.00 0.07 15.31
CA GLU A 182 -16.27 1.07 16.08
C GLU A 182 -14.74 0.95 15.92
N GLN A 183 -14.26 -0.27 15.63
CA GLN A 183 -12.83 -0.58 15.53
C GLN A 183 -12.58 -1.64 14.47
N PHE A 184 -11.43 -1.52 13.78
CA PHE A 184 -10.98 -2.47 12.75
C PHE A 184 -9.57 -2.94 13.04
N THR A 185 -9.37 -4.25 12.97
CA THR A 185 -8.04 -4.87 12.97
C THR A 185 -7.80 -5.55 11.63
N PHE A 186 -6.83 -5.06 10.88
CA PHE A 186 -6.46 -5.61 9.58
C PHE A 186 -5.35 -6.65 9.74
N LEU A 187 -5.54 -7.82 9.14
CA LEU A 187 -4.64 -8.97 9.26
C LEU A 187 -4.08 -9.34 7.90
N GLY A 188 -2.78 -9.56 7.84
CA GLY A 188 -2.09 -10.01 6.64
C GLY A 188 -1.02 -11.05 6.94
N GLN A 189 -0.60 -11.79 5.90
CA GLN A 189 0.54 -12.69 5.96
C GLN A 189 1.49 -12.39 4.80
N GLY A 190 2.81 -12.45 5.04
CA GLY A 190 3.80 -12.11 4.04
C GLY A 190 3.56 -10.67 3.52
N TRP A 191 3.53 -10.50 2.21
CA TRP A 191 3.34 -9.20 1.60
C TRP A 191 1.97 -8.55 1.90
N ALA A 192 0.93 -9.36 2.15
CA ALA A 192 -0.38 -8.85 2.50
C ALA A 192 -0.40 -8.12 3.87
N TYR A 193 0.64 -8.27 4.71
CA TYR A 193 0.77 -7.48 5.92
C TYR A 193 1.01 -5.99 5.61
N GLY A 194 1.79 -5.66 4.59
CA GLY A 194 1.92 -4.28 4.10
C GLY A 194 0.58 -3.70 3.66
N ILE A 195 -0.27 -4.51 3.00
CA ILE A 195 -1.63 -4.11 2.61
C ILE A 195 -2.54 -3.91 3.84
N ALA A 196 -2.41 -4.76 4.86
CA ALA A 196 -3.15 -4.59 6.11
C ALA A 196 -2.79 -3.28 6.82
N GLN A 197 -1.52 -2.91 6.85
CA GLN A 197 -1.06 -1.63 7.41
C GLN A 197 -1.58 -0.44 6.60
N GLU A 198 -1.59 -0.54 5.27
CA GLU A 198 -2.12 0.50 4.38
C GLU A 198 -3.63 0.66 4.57
N ALA A 199 -4.39 -0.42 4.65
CA ALA A 199 -5.81 -0.40 4.97
C ALA A 199 -6.10 0.31 6.29
N ALA A 200 -5.33 -0.02 7.33
CA ALA A 200 -5.44 0.64 8.63
C ALA A 200 -5.15 2.14 8.54
N LEU A 201 -4.15 2.55 7.75
CA LEU A 201 -3.83 3.96 7.53
C LEU A 201 -4.97 4.68 6.82
N LYS A 202 -5.50 4.14 5.73
CA LYS A 202 -6.60 4.76 4.96
C LYS A 202 -7.84 5.03 5.81
N MET A 203 -8.20 4.08 6.65
CA MET A 203 -9.33 4.23 7.56
C MET A 203 -9.09 5.34 8.61
N ARG A 204 -7.86 5.48 9.09
CA ARG A 204 -7.48 6.58 10.00
C ARG A 204 -7.53 7.93 9.30
N GLU A 205 -6.93 8.02 8.11
CA GLU A 205 -6.83 9.26 7.34
C GLU A 205 -8.19 9.78 6.91
N ALA A 206 -9.02 8.94 6.29
CA ALA A 206 -10.30 9.35 5.73
C ALA A 206 -11.37 9.57 6.81
N ALA A 207 -11.51 8.66 7.76
CA ALA A 207 -12.65 8.58 8.65
C ALA A 207 -12.30 8.75 10.13
N GLY A 208 -11.04 8.98 10.49
CA GLY A 208 -10.61 9.05 11.89
C GLY A 208 -10.95 7.77 12.67
N ALA A 209 -10.98 6.62 11.99
CA ALA A 209 -11.35 5.36 12.60
C ALA A 209 -10.24 4.81 13.50
N TRP A 210 -10.60 4.14 14.59
CA TRP A 210 -9.66 3.38 15.39
C TRP A 210 -9.31 2.09 14.67
N THR A 211 -8.05 1.97 14.26
CA THR A 211 -7.60 0.82 13.47
C THR A 211 -6.22 0.33 13.89
N GLU A 212 -6.03 -0.97 13.74
CA GLU A 212 -4.78 -1.68 14.00
C GLU A 212 -4.45 -2.59 12.80
N ALA A 213 -3.20 -3.03 12.69
CA ALA A 213 -2.78 -4.00 11.69
C ALA A 213 -1.72 -4.95 12.27
N TYR A 214 -1.85 -6.25 11.99
CA TYR A 214 -0.94 -7.27 12.51
C TYR A 214 -0.64 -8.35 11.47
N PRO A 215 0.54 -8.96 11.53
CA PRO A 215 0.73 -10.29 10.95
C PRO A 215 -0.29 -11.24 11.59
N VAL A 216 -0.97 -12.05 10.78
CA VAL A 216 -2.13 -12.82 11.24
C VAL A 216 -1.82 -13.75 12.41
N MET A 217 -0.60 -14.33 12.46
CA MET A 217 -0.20 -15.20 13.57
C MET A 217 0.03 -14.43 14.86
N GLU A 218 0.54 -13.19 14.78
CA GLU A 218 0.78 -12.31 15.92
C GLU A 218 -0.51 -11.82 16.60
N TYR A 219 -1.63 -11.88 15.88
CA TYR A 219 -2.91 -11.45 16.41
C TYR A 219 -3.33 -12.20 17.69
N ARG A 220 -3.01 -13.49 17.77
CA ARG A 220 -3.30 -14.31 18.96
C ARG A 220 -2.36 -14.03 20.14
N HIS A 221 -1.24 -13.35 19.94
CA HIS A 221 -0.25 -13.06 20.96
C HIS A 221 -0.56 -11.78 21.78
N GLY A 222 -1.83 -11.41 21.86
CA GLY A 222 -2.32 -10.26 22.66
C GLY A 222 -3.34 -9.41 21.95
N PRO A 223 -3.15 -8.98 20.68
CA PRO A 223 -4.05 -8.06 20.00
C PRO A 223 -5.52 -8.52 19.93
N ILE A 224 -5.79 -9.80 19.87
CA ILE A 224 -7.16 -10.35 19.87
C ILE A 224 -7.97 -9.95 21.12
N SER A 225 -7.31 -9.57 22.21
CA SER A 225 -7.96 -9.14 23.45
C SER A 225 -8.81 -7.88 23.32
N VAL A 226 -8.56 -7.06 22.28
CA VAL A 226 -9.39 -5.88 21.99
C VAL A 226 -10.58 -6.21 21.09
N THR A 227 -10.69 -7.44 20.57
CA THR A 227 -11.80 -7.85 19.72
C THR A 227 -13.07 -8.09 20.56
N GLY A 228 -14.23 -7.72 20.03
CA GLY A 228 -15.51 -7.84 20.73
C GLY A 228 -16.68 -7.40 19.85
N PRO A 229 -17.90 -7.34 20.40
CA PRO A 229 -19.05 -6.82 19.67
C PRO A 229 -18.78 -5.43 19.09
N GLY A 230 -19.22 -5.18 17.85
CA GLY A 230 -18.97 -3.91 17.15
C GLY A 230 -17.53 -3.73 16.62
N ARG A 231 -16.70 -4.77 16.67
CA ARG A 231 -15.32 -4.72 16.18
C ARG A 231 -15.08 -5.75 15.09
N VAL A 232 -14.27 -5.36 14.10
CA VAL A 232 -14.03 -6.14 12.88
C VAL A 232 -12.57 -6.57 12.82
N ALA A 233 -12.33 -7.87 12.64
CA ALA A 233 -11.06 -8.41 12.16
C ALA A 233 -11.18 -8.65 10.65
N TRP A 234 -10.30 -8.03 9.85
CA TRP A 234 -10.33 -8.09 8.39
C TRP A 234 -9.11 -8.84 7.87
N TRP A 235 -9.32 -9.98 7.23
CA TRP A 235 -8.28 -10.83 6.69
C TRP A 235 -7.99 -10.54 5.21
N PHE A 236 -6.75 -10.17 4.89
CA PHE A 236 -6.24 -10.02 3.54
C PHE A 236 -5.57 -11.32 3.05
N GLY A 237 -6.38 -12.31 2.70
CA GLY A 237 -5.90 -13.58 2.18
C GLY A 237 -7.05 -14.49 1.77
N ASP A 238 -6.68 -15.67 1.26
CA ASP A 238 -7.66 -16.73 0.99
C ASP A 238 -8.30 -17.16 2.33
N PRO A 239 -9.66 -17.22 2.42
CA PRO A 239 -10.34 -17.77 3.61
C PRO A 239 -9.88 -19.18 3.99
N ALA A 240 -9.49 -20.00 3.00
CA ALA A 240 -8.95 -21.33 3.24
C ALA A 240 -7.54 -21.33 3.86
N ALA A 241 -6.78 -20.24 3.70
CA ALA A 241 -5.46 -20.04 4.29
C ALA A 241 -5.50 -19.35 5.67
N LEU A 242 -6.69 -19.02 6.18
CA LEU A 242 -6.83 -18.47 7.52
C LEU A 242 -6.29 -19.48 8.56
N PRO A 243 -5.45 -19.06 9.52
CA PRO A 243 -4.92 -19.97 10.54
C PRO A 243 -6.02 -20.74 11.27
N SER A 244 -5.81 -22.05 11.42
CA SER A 244 -6.78 -22.96 12.03
C SER A 244 -7.30 -22.44 13.37
N GLY A 245 -8.63 -22.45 13.56
CA GLY A 245 -9.33 -22.00 14.77
C GLY A 245 -9.38 -20.48 14.95
N LEU A 246 -8.78 -19.66 14.09
CA LEU A 246 -8.80 -18.21 14.26
C LEU A 246 -10.21 -17.62 14.08
N ALA A 247 -10.97 -18.15 13.12
CA ALA A 247 -12.37 -17.73 12.95
C ALA A 247 -13.20 -17.99 14.22
N ASP A 248 -13.01 -19.17 14.84
CA ASP A 248 -13.70 -19.52 16.09
C ASP A 248 -13.23 -18.66 17.27
N ASP A 249 -11.91 -18.33 17.32
CA ASP A 249 -11.37 -17.43 18.34
C ASP A 249 -12.02 -16.05 18.25
N ILE A 250 -12.12 -15.47 17.05
CA ILE A 250 -12.78 -14.18 16.80
C ILE A 250 -14.28 -14.28 17.14
N ALA A 251 -14.96 -15.33 16.69
CA ALA A 251 -16.39 -15.51 16.98
C ALA A 251 -16.68 -15.59 18.49
N ARG A 252 -15.80 -16.24 19.27
CA ARG A 252 -15.95 -16.31 20.75
C ARG A 252 -15.83 -14.97 21.43
N THR A 253 -15.13 -14.00 20.85
CA THR A 253 -15.09 -12.62 21.39
C THR A 253 -16.37 -11.83 21.09
N GLY A 254 -17.23 -12.30 20.20
CA GLY A 254 -18.38 -11.56 19.66
C GLY A 254 -17.99 -10.60 18.54
N GLY A 255 -16.73 -10.57 18.10
CA GLY A 255 -16.24 -9.78 16.97
C GLY A 255 -16.64 -10.39 15.63
N GLN A 256 -16.58 -9.56 14.59
CA GLN A 256 -16.85 -9.96 13.21
C GLN A 256 -15.55 -10.25 12.47
N LEU A 257 -15.51 -11.38 11.75
CA LEU A 257 -14.46 -11.67 10.77
C LEU A 257 -14.93 -11.32 9.36
N VAL A 258 -14.14 -10.55 8.62
CA VAL A 258 -14.31 -10.30 7.18
C VAL A 258 -13.15 -10.95 6.42
N ALA A 259 -13.46 -11.81 5.46
CA ALA A 259 -12.49 -12.48 4.59
C ALA A 259 -13.08 -12.59 3.17
N LEU A 260 -12.56 -11.81 2.23
CA LEU A 260 -13.18 -11.61 0.91
C LEU A 260 -12.75 -12.64 -0.15
N GLY A 261 -11.68 -13.39 0.09
CA GLY A 261 -11.19 -14.43 -0.84
C GLY A 261 -10.72 -13.89 -2.20
N ARG A 262 -10.07 -12.73 -2.20
CA ARG A 262 -9.56 -12.06 -3.40
C ARG A 262 -8.09 -11.63 -3.22
N ASP A 263 -7.46 -11.20 -4.31
CA ASP A 263 -6.14 -10.59 -4.23
C ASP A 263 -6.17 -9.43 -3.20
N PRO A 264 -5.19 -9.34 -2.30
CA PRO A 264 -5.12 -8.29 -1.28
C PRO A 264 -5.27 -6.87 -1.83
N LEU A 265 -4.77 -6.56 -3.04
CA LEU A 265 -4.97 -5.24 -3.66
C LEU A 265 -6.43 -4.97 -4.00
N SER A 266 -7.16 -5.95 -4.55
CA SER A 266 -8.59 -5.76 -4.79
C SER A 266 -9.41 -5.77 -3.49
N GLY A 267 -8.93 -6.45 -2.46
CA GLY A 267 -9.45 -6.32 -1.09
C GLY A 267 -9.26 -4.91 -0.52
N LEU A 268 -8.12 -4.28 -0.79
CA LEU A 268 -7.83 -2.91 -0.38
C LEU A 268 -8.77 -1.89 -1.05
N VAL A 269 -9.19 -2.11 -2.31
CA VAL A 269 -10.20 -1.26 -2.96
C VAL A 269 -11.52 -1.24 -2.16
N VAL A 270 -11.94 -2.39 -1.63
CA VAL A 270 -13.15 -2.45 -0.76
C VAL A 270 -12.94 -1.62 0.50
N VAL A 271 -11.74 -1.67 1.11
CA VAL A 271 -11.42 -0.84 2.29
C VAL A 271 -11.35 0.64 1.95
N HIS A 272 -10.82 1.02 0.80
CA HIS A 272 -10.85 2.42 0.33
C HIS A 272 -12.29 2.94 0.22
N ARG A 273 -13.20 2.15 -0.36
CA ARG A 273 -14.63 2.48 -0.43
C ARG A 273 -15.26 2.57 0.95
N LEU A 274 -14.93 1.64 1.85
CA LEU A 274 -15.39 1.68 3.23
C LEU A 274 -14.91 2.94 3.95
N ALA A 275 -13.66 3.33 3.76
CA ALA A 275 -13.08 4.53 4.38
C ALA A 275 -13.81 5.81 3.91
N ALA A 276 -14.09 5.93 2.60
CA ALA A 276 -14.86 7.03 2.04
C ALA A 276 -16.32 7.06 2.55
N ALA A 277 -16.96 5.89 2.59
CA ALA A 277 -18.33 5.77 3.10
C ALA A 277 -18.43 6.12 4.59
N LEU A 278 -17.49 5.67 5.42
CA LEU A 278 -17.41 6.01 6.84
C LEU A 278 -17.12 7.50 7.05
N ALA A 279 -16.23 8.10 6.25
CA ALA A 279 -15.99 9.54 6.29
C ALA A 279 -17.29 10.32 6.05
N SER A 280 -18.02 9.97 4.99
CA SER A 280 -19.31 10.56 4.67
C SER A 280 -20.34 10.38 5.80
N ALA A 281 -20.48 9.17 6.34
CA ALA A 281 -21.40 8.87 7.45
C ALA A 281 -21.07 9.67 8.73
N ARG A 282 -19.80 10.02 8.94
CA ARG A 282 -19.30 10.81 10.06
C ARG A 282 -19.28 12.33 9.78
N GLY A 283 -19.77 12.77 8.62
CA GLY A 283 -19.74 14.17 8.21
C GLY A 283 -18.32 14.72 8.01
N MET A 284 -17.37 13.84 7.65
CA MET A 284 -15.98 14.17 7.32
C MET A 284 -15.81 14.29 5.81
N ASP A 285 -14.86 15.10 5.38
CA ASP A 285 -14.49 15.27 3.98
C ASP A 285 -13.23 14.44 3.67
N PRO A 286 -13.32 13.35 2.89
CA PRO A 286 -12.16 12.53 2.55
C PRO A 286 -11.17 13.25 1.62
N ASP A 287 -11.60 14.30 0.92
CA ASP A 287 -10.70 15.11 0.07
C ASP A 287 -9.84 16.07 0.89
N ASN A 288 -10.32 16.48 2.08
CA ASN A 288 -9.63 17.37 3.02
C ASN A 288 -9.52 16.75 4.42
N PRO A 289 -8.74 15.68 4.58
CA PRO A 289 -8.59 14.97 5.85
C PRO A 289 -7.94 15.87 6.90
N ARG A 290 -8.36 15.71 8.17
CA ARG A 290 -7.86 16.54 9.27
C ARG A 290 -6.35 16.34 9.47
N HIS A 291 -5.63 17.45 9.66
CA HIS A 291 -4.20 17.47 10.01
C HIS A 291 -3.26 16.89 8.95
N LEU A 292 -3.72 16.62 7.74
CA LEU A 292 -2.92 16.07 6.67
C LEU A 292 -2.76 17.04 5.51
N THR A 293 -1.66 16.91 4.81
CA THR A 293 -1.35 17.59 3.56
C THR A 293 -0.91 16.55 2.51
N ARG A 294 -0.92 16.92 1.24
CA ARG A 294 -0.57 16.01 0.14
C ARG A 294 0.84 15.40 0.29
N SER A 295 1.75 16.11 0.93
CA SER A 295 3.09 15.63 1.30
C SER A 295 3.62 16.39 2.49
N VAL A 296 4.50 15.78 3.27
CA VAL A 296 5.20 16.41 4.37
C VAL A 296 6.40 17.16 3.81
N ILE A 297 6.35 18.49 3.87
CA ILE A 297 7.46 19.38 3.50
C ILE A 297 7.87 20.10 4.77
N LEU A 298 9.05 19.75 5.30
CA LEU A 298 9.62 20.41 6.47
C LEU A 298 10.34 21.68 6.07
N ALA A 299 10.24 22.71 6.92
CA ALA A 299 10.89 24.01 6.72
C ALA A 299 12.40 23.96 6.97
#